data_2d7618088f2e59031d08fc5f71a53576
#
_entry.id   2d7618088f2e59031d08fc5f71a53576
#
_cell.length_a   1.000
_cell.length_b   1.000
_cell.length_c   1.000
_cell.angle_alpha   90.00
_cell.angle_beta   90.00
_cell.angle_gamma   90.00
#
_symmetry.space_group_name_H-M   'P 1'
#
loop_
_entity.id
_entity.type
_entity.pdbx_description
1 polymer ?
#
loop_
_entity_poly.entity_id
_entity_poly.type
_entity_poly.pdbx_seq_one_letter_code
_entity_poly.pdbx_strand_id
1 'polypeptide(L)'
;MAKKHKKHEHVNHERWLVSYADFITLLFAFFVVMFAVSQVDSNKVGRFTESVNVAFQSHGIFAPSSGSPLERGGSAGSSLVPAVVSDRPSLFRYSAASPRAQAVKDSLEEGIDAAGLASVVGLRYDERGVVVSLPENLYFRAGTANLKTEALPHLAEVAKLVAAQRGPIVVEGHTDDLPVRSPLFTSNWELSAARAARVVRYLVEEGGIEGTRLSAVGLADTRPLVENTDENTREANRRVQLVIVTEAAD
;
A
#
# COMPACT_ATOMS: atom_id res chain seq x y z
N MET A 1 6.29 93.85 1.25
CA MET A 1 7.03 92.53 1.30
C MET A 1 6.01 91.46 1.69
N ALA A 2 5.58 90.62 0.72
CA ALA A 2 4.58 89.58 0.96
C ALA A 2 5.30 88.29 1.37
N LYS A 3 4.99 87.74 2.56
CA LYS A 3 5.49 86.51 3.11
C LYS A 3 4.80 85.32 2.42
N LYS A 4 5.55 84.52 1.62
CA LYS A 4 5.10 83.33 0.91
C LYS A 4 4.92 82.20 1.93
N HIS A 5 3.67 81.79 2.19
CA HIS A 5 3.38 80.60 3.00
C HIS A 5 3.86 79.35 2.28
N LYS A 6 4.81 78.63 2.88
CA LYS A 6 5.17 77.27 2.45
C LYS A 6 4.04 76.31 2.80
N LYS A 7 3.42 75.73 1.79
CA LYS A 7 2.51 74.57 1.96
C LYS A 7 3.30 73.43 2.57
N HIS A 8 2.91 72.97 3.73
CA HIS A 8 3.38 71.70 4.27
C HIS A 8 2.83 70.57 3.39
N GLU A 9 3.72 69.84 2.69
CA GLU A 9 3.37 68.60 2.06
C GLU A 9 3.05 67.58 3.16
N HIS A 10 1.81 67.09 3.20
CA HIS A 10 1.43 65.95 3.99
C HIS A 10 2.17 64.71 3.48
N VAL A 11 3.16 64.28 4.21
CA VAL A 11 3.80 62.99 3.96
C VAL A 11 2.80 61.91 4.21
N ASN A 12 2.35 61.24 3.16
CA ASN A 12 1.35 60.18 3.21
C ASN A 12 1.98 58.97 3.90
N HIS A 13 1.79 58.80 5.22
CA HIS A 13 2.29 57.71 6.03
C HIS A 13 1.59 56.39 5.73
N GLU A 14 0.57 56.34 4.88
CA GLU A 14 -0.24 55.18 4.58
C GLU A 14 0.23 54.38 3.36
N ARG A 15 1.34 54.76 2.72
CA ARG A 15 1.88 54.06 1.51
C ARG A 15 2.21 52.57 1.78
N TRP A 16 2.59 52.24 3.01
CA TRP A 16 2.82 50.85 3.41
C TRP A 16 1.56 50.02 3.37
N LEU A 17 0.38 50.58 3.60
CA LEU A 17 -0.90 49.93 3.65
C LEU A 17 -1.32 49.40 2.27
N VAL A 18 -0.94 50.14 1.21
CA VAL A 18 -1.15 49.69 -0.18
C VAL A 18 -0.33 48.45 -0.50
N SER A 19 0.96 48.45 -0.09
CA SER A 19 1.84 47.28 -0.29
C SER A 19 1.39 46.09 0.55
N TYR A 20 0.88 46.32 1.75
CA TYR A 20 0.32 45.28 2.61
C TYR A 20 -0.96 44.68 2.01
N ALA A 21 -1.88 45.54 1.49
CA ALA A 21 -3.08 45.08 0.83
C ALA A 21 -2.78 44.24 -0.42
N ASP A 22 -1.79 44.63 -1.22
CA ASP A 22 -1.34 43.88 -2.39
C ASP A 22 -0.77 42.48 -2.00
N PHE A 23 0.05 42.46 -0.95
CA PHE A 23 0.59 41.21 -0.44
C PHE A 23 -0.52 40.25 0.04
N ILE A 24 -1.51 40.74 0.78
CA ILE A 24 -2.65 39.92 1.28
C ILE A 24 -3.51 39.45 0.11
N THR A 25 -3.75 40.24 -0.91
CA THR A 25 -4.54 39.81 -2.07
C THR A 25 -3.84 38.76 -2.89
N LEU A 26 -2.51 38.87 -3.08
CA LEU A 26 -1.71 37.85 -3.76
C LEU A 26 -1.63 36.55 -2.94
N LEU A 27 -1.49 36.64 -1.61
CA LEU A 27 -1.50 35.50 -0.71
C LEU A 27 -2.86 34.77 -0.77
N PHE A 28 -3.95 35.54 -0.74
CA PHE A 28 -5.31 34.98 -0.86
C PHE A 28 -5.50 34.28 -2.21
N ALA A 29 -5.10 34.92 -3.32
CA ALA A 29 -5.18 34.32 -4.64
C ALA A 29 -4.37 33.02 -4.73
N PHE A 30 -3.17 32.99 -4.14
CA PHE A 30 -2.34 31.80 -4.07
C PHE A 30 -3.04 30.65 -3.32
N PHE A 31 -3.64 30.92 -2.17
CA PHE A 31 -4.37 29.90 -1.41
C PHE A 31 -5.62 29.40 -2.15
N VAL A 32 -6.34 30.28 -2.87
CA VAL A 32 -7.49 29.86 -3.68
C VAL A 32 -7.04 28.92 -4.81
N VAL A 33 -5.95 29.24 -5.49
CA VAL A 33 -5.40 28.38 -6.55
C VAL A 33 -4.91 27.04 -5.95
N MET A 34 -4.19 27.08 -4.82
CA MET A 34 -3.74 25.87 -4.14
C MET A 34 -4.91 25.00 -3.67
N PHE A 35 -5.97 25.61 -3.16
CA PHE A 35 -7.18 24.90 -2.78
C PHE A 35 -7.88 24.26 -4.00
N ALA A 36 -7.97 24.99 -5.12
CA ALA A 36 -8.56 24.46 -6.34
C ALA A 36 -7.76 23.28 -6.91
N VAL A 37 -6.42 23.33 -6.85
CA VAL A 37 -5.54 22.22 -7.29
C VAL A 37 -5.54 21.07 -6.31
N SER A 38 -5.73 21.33 -5.01
CA SER A 38 -5.81 20.28 -3.97
C SER A 38 -7.08 19.43 -4.08
N GLN A 39 -8.11 19.90 -4.75
CA GLN A 39 -9.34 19.17 -5.06
C GLN A 39 -9.23 18.39 -6.37
N VAL A 40 -8.09 17.72 -6.62
CA VAL A 40 -7.97 16.81 -7.77
C VAL A 40 -8.84 15.58 -7.49
N ASP A 41 -9.99 15.54 -8.15
CA ASP A 41 -10.92 14.42 -8.10
C ASP A 41 -10.26 13.20 -8.76
N SER A 42 -9.87 12.23 -7.94
CA SER A 42 -9.25 10.97 -8.38
C SER A 42 -10.08 10.24 -9.46
N ASN A 43 -11.40 10.43 -9.44
CA ASN A 43 -12.31 9.89 -10.44
C ASN A 43 -12.15 10.56 -11.82
N LYS A 44 -11.77 11.84 -11.87
CA LYS A 44 -11.51 12.54 -13.14
C LYS A 44 -10.17 12.12 -13.75
N VAL A 45 -9.16 11.89 -12.92
CA VAL A 45 -7.87 11.37 -13.38
C VAL A 45 -8.04 9.95 -13.95
N GLY A 46 -8.83 9.09 -13.29
CA GLY A 46 -9.15 7.75 -13.77
C GLY A 46 -9.81 7.76 -15.16
N ARG A 47 -10.83 8.59 -15.35
CA ARG A 47 -11.51 8.74 -16.65
C ARG A 47 -10.62 9.31 -17.76
N PHE A 48 -9.71 10.20 -17.41
CA PHE A 48 -8.73 10.72 -18.37
C PHE A 48 -7.76 9.61 -18.83
N THR A 49 -7.25 8.81 -17.89
CA THR A 49 -6.37 7.67 -18.19
C THR A 49 -7.07 6.62 -19.05
N GLU A 50 -8.35 6.35 -18.79
CA GLU A 50 -9.17 5.44 -19.58
C GLU A 50 -9.39 5.98 -21.00
N SER A 51 -9.71 7.26 -21.14
CA SER A 51 -9.87 7.91 -22.45
C SER A 51 -8.60 7.89 -23.27
N VAL A 52 -7.45 8.09 -22.64
CA VAL A 52 -6.13 8.00 -23.28
C VAL A 52 -5.85 6.56 -23.73
N ASN A 53 -6.12 5.55 -22.90
CA ASN A 53 -5.96 4.15 -23.25
C ASN A 53 -6.85 3.73 -24.44
N VAL A 54 -8.11 4.15 -24.45
CA VAL A 54 -9.04 3.89 -25.57
C VAL A 54 -8.54 4.57 -26.86
N ALA A 55 -8.04 5.80 -26.79
CA ALA A 55 -7.49 6.52 -27.92
C ALA A 55 -6.24 5.83 -28.49
N PHE A 56 -5.36 5.31 -27.66
CA PHE A 56 -4.18 4.58 -28.10
C PHE A 56 -4.51 3.18 -28.65
N GLN A 57 -5.54 2.50 -28.13
CA GLN A 57 -6.02 1.23 -28.69
C GLN A 57 -6.63 1.41 -30.07
N SER A 58 -7.35 2.51 -30.33
CA SER A 58 -7.96 2.78 -31.63
C SER A 58 -6.95 3.09 -32.74
N HIS A 59 -5.72 3.48 -32.39
CA HIS A 59 -4.65 3.77 -33.35
C HIS A 59 -3.66 2.61 -33.57
N GLY A 60 -3.95 1.40 -33.05
CA GLY A 60 -3.22 0.18 -33.37
C GLY A 60 -1.78 0.10 -32.85
N ILE A 61 -1.33 1.02 -31.95
CA ILE A 61 0.03 1.04 -31.43
C ILE A 61 0.23 -0.07 -30.38
N PHE A 62 -0.85 -0.55 -29.77
CA PHE A 62 -0.87 -1.66 -28.81
C PHE A 62 -2.07 -2.58 -29.07
N ALA A 63 -2.24 -3.08 -30.31
CA ALA A 63 -3.20 -4.13 -30.56
C ALA A 63 -2.75 -5.41 -29.83
N PRO A 64 -3.57 -6.00 -28.93
CA PRO A 64 -3.29 -7.32 -28.44
C PRO A 64 -3.40 -8.27 -29.63
N SER A 65 -2.29 -8.81 -30.10
CA SER A 65 -2.27 -9.85 -31.13
C SER A 65 -2.86 -11.13 -30.54
N SER A 66 -4.17 -11.28 -30.66
CA SER A 66 -4.83 -12.57 -30.56
C SER A 66 -4.54 -13.35 -31.84
N GLY A 67 -3.41 -14.05 -31.88
CA GLY A 67 -3.04 -14.90 -33.00
C GLY A 67 -1.75 -15.64 -32.67
N SER A 68 -1.83 -16.98 -32.62
CA SER A 68 -0.69 -17.86 -32.43
C SER A 68 0.46 -17.51 -33.38
N PRO A 69 1.72 -17.44 -32.92
CA PRO A 69 2.90 -17.04 -33.71
C PRO A 69 3.37 -18.10 -34.72
N LEU A 70 2.60 -19.14 -35.02
CA LEU A 70 3.09 -20.31 -35.77
C LEU A 70 2.65 -20.39 -37.25
N GLU A 71 1.89 -19.41 -37.77
CA GLU A 71 1.49 -19.42 -39.21
C GLU A 71 1.69 -18.05 -39.85
N ARG A 72 2.91 -17.61 -40.11
CA ARG A 72 3.23 -16.85 -41.34
C ARG A 72 4.75 -16.76 -41.50
N GLY A 73 5.28 -17.60 -42.38
CA GLY A 73 6.64 -17.48 -42.87
C GLY A 73 6.81 -16.17 -43.67
N GLY A 74 7.87 -15.44 -43.42
CA GLY A 74 8.23 -14.23 -44.14
C GLY A 74 9.34 -13.46 -43.47
N SER A 75 10.55 -13.77 -43.88
CA SER A 75 11.83 -13.06 -43.77
C SER A 75 11.80 -11.59 -43.29
N ALA A 76 12.53 -11.28 -42.25
CA ALA A 76 13.70 -10.39 -42.17
C ALA A 76 13.87 -9.76 -40.78
N GLY A 77 15.05 -9.97 -40.21
CA GLY A 77 15.68 -8.96 -39.35
C GLY A 77 15.40 -8.99 -37.85
N SER A 78 16.05 -9.91 -37.16
CA SER A 78 16.79 -9.65 -35.93
C SER A 78 16.29 -8.61 -34.94
N SER A 79 15.64 -9.05 -33.90
CA SER A 79 15.96 -8.67 -32.51
C SER A 79 15.29 -9.69 -31.58
N LEU A 80 16.05 -10.75 -31.24
CA LEU A 80 15.70 -11.65 -30.13
C LEU A 80 16.03 -10.92 -28.82
N VAL A 81 15.25 -9.94 -28.46
CA VAL A 81 15.04 -9.59 -27.06
C VAL A 81 13.80 -10.39 -26.67
N PRO A 82 13.91 -11.42 -25.80
CA PRO A 82 12.71 -11.98 -25.23
C PRO A 82 12.00 -10.83 -24.53
N ALA A 83 10.81 -10.48 -25.02
CA ALA A 83 9.87 -9.70 -24.25
C ALA A 83 9.71 -10.49 -22.95
N VAL A 84 10.43 -10.07 -21.92
CA VAL A 84 10.15 -10.47 -20.55
C VAL A 84 8.72 -10.01 -20.37
N VAL A 85 7.84 -10.98 -20.44
CA VAL A 85 6.43 -10.90 -20.16
C VAL A 85 6.29 -10.17 -18.83
N SER A 86 6.07 -8.86 -18.91
CA SER A 86 5.51 -8.07 -17.83
C SER A 86 4.01 -8.36 -17.75
N ASP A 87 3.64 -9.60 -18.01
CA ASP A 87 2.35 -10.14 -17.66
C ASP A 87 2.41 -10.52 -16.17
N ARG A 88 2.60 -9.48 -15.35
CA ARG A 88 2.05 -9.56 -14.01
C ARG A 88 0.55 -9.64 -14.24
N PRO A 89 -0.07 -10.79 -13.95
CA PRO A 89 -1.50 -10.90 -14.08
C PRO A 89 -2.11 -9.70 -13.34
N SER A 90 -2.96 -8.97 -14.02
CA SER A 90 -3.76 -7.86 -13.50
C SER A 90 -4.74 -8.32 -12.40
N LEU A 91 -4.41 -9.42 -11.72
CA LEU A 91 -5.17 -10.03 -10.64
C LEU A 91 -5.28 -9.15 -9.39
N PHE A 92 -4.62 -7.99 -9.34
CA PHE A 92 -4.57 -7.16 -8.14
C PHE A 92 -4.77 -5.66 -8.41
N ARG A 93 -5.72 -5.29 -9.27
CA ARG A 93 -6.25 -3.94 -9.29
C ARG A 93 -7.38 -3.82 -8.26
N TYR A 94 -7.02 -3.80 -6.99
CA TYR A 94 -7.97 -3.59 -5.92
C TYR A 94 -7.82 -2.18 -5.35
N SER A 95 -8.94 -1.51 -5.15
CA SER A 95 -8.97 -0.20 -4.52
C SER A 95 -9.11 -0.39 -3.01
N ALA A 96 -8.15 0.12 -2.23
CA ALA A 96 -8.25 0.16 -0.77
C ALA A 96 -9.44 0.98 -0.26
N ALA A 97 -9.99 1.82 -1.11
CA ALA A 97 -11.15 2.67 -0.82
C ALA A 97 -12.49 2.08 -1.30
N SER A 98 -12.53 0.79 -1.72
CA SER A 98 -13.80 0.17 -2.12
C SER A 98 -14.73 0.02 -0.92
N PRO A 99 -16.06 0.15 -1.12
CA PRO A 99 -17.05 -0.07 -0.05
C PRO A 99 -16.88 -1.44 0.63
N ARG A 100 -16.43 -2.45 -0.14
CA ARG A 100 -16.16 -3.79 0.37
C ARG A 100 -14.92 -3.82 1.27
N ALA A 101 -13.83 -3.15 0.89
CA ALA A 101 -12.64 -3.06 1.73
C ALA A 101 -12.94 -2.33 3.05
N GLN A 102 -13.78 -1.29 3.00
CA GLN A 102 -14.24 -0.60 4.20
C GLN A 102 -15.02 -1.56 5.11
N ALA A 103 -16.02 -2.26 4.59
CA ALA A 103 -16.82 -3.19 5.37
C ALA A 103 -15.99 -4.33 5.98
N VAL A 104 -15.00 -4.85 5.25
CA VAL A 104 -14.05 -5.86 5.76
C VAL A 104 -13.22 -5.29 6.90
N LYS A 105 -12.70 -4.07 6.75
CA LYS A 105 -11.92 -3.42 7.81
C LYS A 105 -12.75 -3.19 9.07
N ASP A 106 -13.95 -2.61 8.92
CA ASP A 106 -14.84 -2.32 10.06
C ASP A 106 -15.20 -3.58 10.82
N SER A 107 -15.51 -4.67 10.10
CA SER A 107 -15.79 -5.99 10.71
C SER A 107 -14.57 -6.58 11.44
N LEU A 108 -13.36 -6.39 10.90
CA LEU A 108 -12.13 -6.85 11.55
C LEU A 108 -11.79 -6.00 12.76
N GLU A 109 -11.97 -4.69 12.68
CA GLU A 109 -11.71 -3.74 13.77
C GLU A 109 -12.62 -4.04 14.97
N GLU A 110 -13.91 -4.20 14.75
CA GLU A 110 -14.87 -4.59 15.78
C GLU A 110 -14.51 -5.96 16.41
N GLY A 111 -14.14 -6.94 15.60
CA GLY A 111 -13.72 -8.25 16.08
C GLY A 111 -12.40 -8.23 16.87
N ILE A 112 -11.41 -7.46 16.44
CA ILE A 112 -10.13 -7.26 17.11
C ILE A 112 -10.34 -6.60 18.47
N ASP A 113 -11.18 -5.57 18.55
CA ASP A 113 -11.51 -4.87 19.79
C ASP A 113 -12.28 -5.78 20.75
N ALA A 114 -13.30 -6.50 20.26
CA ALA A 114 -14.06 -7.45 21.06
C ALA A 114 -13.22 -8.59 21.62
N ALA A 115 -12.19 -9.04 20.87
CA ALA A 115 -11.23 -10.05 21.33
C ALA A 115 -10.10 -9.51 22.20
N GLY A 116 -10.02 -8.19 22.41
CA GLY A 116 -8.94 -7.53 23.17
C GLY A 116 -7.56 -7.60 22.48
N LEU A 117 -7.53 -7.72 21.16
CA LEU A 117 -6.32 -7.91 20.36
C LEU A 117 -5.69 -6.61 19.84
N ALA A 118 -6.28 -5.44 20.10
CA ALA A 118 -5.83 -4.16 19.56
C ALA A 118 -4.37 -3.79 19.88
N SER A 119 -3.80 -4.34 20.97
CA SER A 119 -2.40 -4.11 21.34
C SER A 119 -1.41 -5.07 20.68
N VAL A 120 -1.88 -6.17 20.09
CA VAL A 120 -1.04 -7.26 19.56
C VAL A 120 -1.23 -7.49 18.05
N VAL A 121 -2.22 -6.84 17.45
CA VAL A 121 -2.56 -6.94 16.02
C VAL A 121 -2.70 -5.55 15.43
N GLY A 122 -1.98 -5.26 14.36
CA GLY A 122 -2.15 -4.03 13.58
C GLY A 122 -3.16 -4.22 12.44
N LEU A 123 -3.99 -3.20 12.16
CA LEU A 123 -4.93 -3.20 11.05
C LEU A 123 -4.71 -1.96 10.17
N ARG A 124 -4.60 -2.15 8.85
CA ARG A 124 -4.45 -1.05 7.90
C ARG A 124 -4.99 -1.41 6.52
N TYR A 125 -5.14 -0.41 5.67
CA TYR A 125 -5.35 -0.62 4.24
C TYR A 125 -4.04 -0.64 3.46
N ASP A 126 -4.01 -1.38 2.36
CA ASP A 126 -3.08 -1.18 1.25
C ASP A 126 -3.82 -1.25 -0.09
N GLU A 127 -3.09 -1.12 -1.20
CA GLU A 127 -3.66 -1.14 -2.56
C GLU A 127 -4.38 -2.45 -2.92
N ARG A 128 -4.15 -3.52 -2.20
CA ARG A 128 -4.71 -4.87 -2.43
C ARG A 128 -5.92 -5.17 -1.56
N GLY A 129 -6.07 -4.45 -0.46
CA GLY A 129 -7.17 -4.67 0.47
C GLY A 129 -6.83 -4.37 1.92
N VAL A 130 -7.35 -5.20 2.83
CA VAL A 130 -7.16 -5.02 4.27
C VAL A 130 -6.00 -5.88 4.77
N VAL A 131 -5.10 -5.27 5.52
CA VAL A 131 -3.89 -5.90 6.04
C VAL A 131 -3.97 -6.04 7.55
N VAL A 132 -3.91 -7.26 8.02
CA VAL A 132 -3.74 -7.63 9.44
C VAL A 132 -2.27 -7.90 9.69
N SER A 133 -1.64 -7.14 10.57
CA SER A 133 -0.20 -7.22 10.87
C SER A 133 0.07 -7.89 12.21
N LEU A 134 0.93 -8.90 12.21
CA LEU A 134 1.36 -9.68 13.37
C LEU A 134 2.84 -9.38 13.64
N PRO A 135 3.18 -8.60 14.69
CA PRO A 135 4.57 -8.33 15.05
C PRO A 135 5.36 -9.61 15.39
N GLU A 136 6.57 -9.73 14.85
CA GLU A 136 7.41 -10.93 15.04
C GLU A 136 7.63 -11.26 16.51
N ASN A 137 8.01 -10.26 17.30
CA ASN A 137 8.36 -10.41 18.70
C ASN A 137 7.25 -11.01 19.56
N LEU A 138 5.98 -10.83 19.17
CA LEU A 138 4.83 -11.39 19.87
C LEU A 138 4.52 -12.83 19.42
N TYR A 139 4.67 -13.12 18.13
CA TYR A 139 4.19 -14.39 17.54
C TYR A 139 5.29 -15.44 17.33
N PHE A 140 6.56 -15.05 17.17
CA PHE A 140 7.63 -15.97 16.86
C PHE A 140 8.77 -15.92 17.86
N ARG A 141 9.51 -17.03 17.95
CA ARG A 141 10.80 -17.05 18.64
C ARG A 141 11.85 -16.42 17.73
N ALA A 142 12.74 -15.61 18.31
CA ALA A 142 13.75 -14.88 17.56
C ALA A 142 14.58 -15.79 16.62
N GLY A 143 14.80 -15.36 15.38
CA GLY A 143 15.58 -16.09 14.38
C GLY A 143 14.97 -17.43 13.93
N THR A 144 13.71 -17.71 14.26
CA THR A 144 13.02 -18.96 13.89
C THR A 144 11.65 -18.69 13.26
N ALA A 145 11.05 -19.72 12.68
CA ALA A 145 9.66 -19.75 12.24
C ALA A 145 8.74 -20.51 13.22
N ASN A 146 9.17 -20.72 14.46
CA ASN A 146 8.37 -21.39 15.47
C ASN A 146 7.45 -20.39 16.16
N LEU A 147 6.15 -20.64 16.12
CA LEU A 147 5.16 -19.88 16.88
C LEU A 147 5.37 -20.05 18.37
N LYS A 148 5.18 -18.99 19.12
CA LYS A 148 5.19 -19.01 20.58
C LYS A 148 3.86 -19.63 21.07
N THR A 149 3.93 -20.45 22.09
CA THR A 149 2.71 -21.06 22.69
C THR A 149 1.74 -20.00 23.20
N GLU A 150 2.29 -18.92 23.75
CA GLU A 150 1.53 -17.78 24.29
C GLU A 150 0.79 -16.99 23.21
N ALA A 151 1.27 -17.07 21.95
CA ALA A 151 0.65 -16.39 20.81
C ALA A 151 -0.50 -17.20 20.19
N LEU A 152 -0.58 -18.50 20.44
CA LEU A 152 -1.59 -19.37 19.80
C LEU A 152 -3.03 -18.95 20.08
N PRO A 153 -3.42 -18.53 21.31
CA PRO A 153 -4.78 -18.03 21.56
C PRO A 153 -5.10 -16.79 20.73
N HIS A 154 -4.18 -15.85 20.63
CA HIS A 154 -4.35 -14.64 19.81
C HIS A 154 -4.46 -14.99 18.33
N LEU A 155 -3.62 -15.90 17.83
CA LEU A 155 -3.65 -16.33 16.44
C LEU A 155 -4.94 -17.10 16.11
N ALA A 156 -5.52 -17.84 17.07
CA ALA A 156 -6.79 -18.51 16.90
C ALA A 156 -7.96 -17.52 16.71
N GLU A 157 -7.97 -16.43 17.48
CA GLU A 157 -8.99 -15.38 17.29
C GLU A 157 -8.80 -14.66 15.95
N VAL A 158 -7.55 -14.31 15.59
CA VAL A 158 -7.25 -13.75 14.27
C VAL A 158 -7.71 -14.69 13.16
N ALA A 159 -7.44 -15.99 13.28
CA ALA A 159 -7.88 -16.98 12.30
C ALA A 159 -9.41 -17.00 12.11
N LYS A 160 -10.19 -16.93 13.19
CA LYS A 160 -11.67 -16.85 13.12
C LYS A 160 -12.13 -15.59 12.40
N LEU A 161 -11.56 -14.44 12.75
CA LEU A 161 -11.92 -13.16 12.14
C LEU A 161 -11.60 -13.13 10.63
N VAL A 162 -10.45 -13.67 10.25
CA VAL A 162 -10.02 -13.74 8.86
C VAL A 162 -10.80 -14.81 8.09
N ALA A 163 -11.15 -15.94 8.70
CA ALA A 163 -11.97 -16.98 8.09
C ALA A 163 -13.37 -16.48 7.71
N ALA A 164 -13.93 -15.58 8.50
CA ALA A 164 -15.24 -14.96 8.24
C ALA A 164 -15.23 -14.05 6.98
N GLN A 165 -14.05 -13.59 6.57
CA GLN A 165 -13.92 -12.74 5.40
C GLN A 165 -13.90 -13.58 4.12
N ARG A 166 -14.45 -13.02 3.02
CA ARG A 166 -14.42 -13.66 1.70
C ARG A 166 -13.22 -13.21 0.89
N GLY A 167 -12.78 -14.07 -0.01
CA GLY A 167 -11.72 -13.77 -0.98
C GLY A 167 -10.37 -14.41 -0.62
N PRO A 168 -9.36 -14.20 -1.48
CA PRO A 168 -8.01 -14.71 -1.27
C PRO A 168 -7.31 -14.00 -0.11
N ILE A 169 -6.42 -14.72 0.57
CA ILE A 169 -5.61 -14.21 1.68
C ILE A 169 -4.15 -14.50 1.34
N VAL A 170 -3.34 -13.46 1.28
CA VAL A 170 -1.90 -13.57 1.05
C VAL A 170 -1.19 -13.35 2.38
N VAL A 171 -0.45 -14.35 2.85
CA VAL A 171 0.35 -14.24 4.07
C VAL A 171 1.78 -13.87 3.67
N GLU A 172 2.22 -12.70 4.10
CA GLU A 172 3.51 -12.11 3.75
C GLU A 172 4.43 -12.06 4.97
N GLY A 173 5.62 -12.66 4.84
CA GLY A 173 6.67 -12.56 5.85
C GLY A 173 7.64 -11.45 5.51
N HIS A 174 8.00 -10.63 6.50
CA HIS A 174 8.96 -9.55 6.39
C HIS A 174 10.02 -9.64 7.47
N THR A 175 11.22 -9.17 7.17
CA THR A 175 12.33 -9.00 8.12
C THR A 175 12.76 -7.54 8.16
N ASP A 176 13.69 -7.24 9.06
CA ASP A 176 14.53 -6.05 8.98
C ASP A 176 15.68 -6.24 7.97
N ASP A 177 16.57 -5.24 7.87
CA ASP A 177 17.74 -5.21 6.99
C ASP A 177 18.94 -6.00 7.52
N LEU A 178 18.89 -6.48 8.78
CA LEU A 178 19.98 -7.25 9.34
C LEU A 178 19.97 -8.69 8.81
N PRO A 179 21.14 -9.26 8.47
CA PRO A 179 21.21 -10.65 8.04
C PRO A 179 20.79 -11.60 9.17
N VAL A 180 19.92 -12.56 8.85
CA VAL A 180 19.53 -13.59 9.80
C VAL A 180 20.74 -14.36 10.32
N ARG A 181 20.80 -14.58 11.64
CA ARG A 181 21.80 -15.41 12.28
C ARG A 181 21.12 -16.64 12.90
N SER A 182 20.86 -17.63 12.08
CA SER A 182 20.18 -18.85 12.50
C SER A 182 20.85 -20.08 11.86
N PRO A 183 20.98 -21.19 12.57
CA PRO A 183 21.46 -22.44 11.97
C PRO A 183 20.44 -23.07 11.01
N LEU A 184 19.19 -22.57 11.01
CA LEU A 184 18.09 -23.14 10.22
C LEU A 184 17.83 -22.38 8.92
N PHE A 185 18.23 -21.09 8.86
CA PHE A 185 17.96 -20.23 7.71
C PHE A 185 19.23 -19.50 7.28
N THR A 186 19.53 -19.55 6.00
CA THR A 186 20.73 -18.95 5.41
C THR A 186 20.50 -17.52 4.93
N SER A 187 19.23 -17.13 4.80
CA SER A 187 18.85 -15.81 4.30
C SER A 187 17.53 -15.29 4.93
N ASN A 188 17.33 -13.97 4.91
CA ASN A 188 16.08 -13.33 5.29
C ASN A 188 14.90 -13.78 4.42
N TRP A 189 15.16 -14.16 3.17
CA TRP A 189 14.16 -14.72 2.26
C TRP A 189 13.61 -16.04 2.78
N GLU A 190 14.50 -16.96 3.18
CA GLU A 190 14.10 -18.26 3.73
C GLU A 190 13.33 -18.10 5.05
N LEU A 191 13.83 -17.26 5.96
CA LEU A 191 13.18 -17.01 7.24
C LEU A 191 11.78 -16.42 7.05
N SER A 192 11.65 -15.39 6.22
CA SER A 192 10.36 -14.72 5.97
C SER A 192 9.35 -15.66 5.30
N ALA A 193 9.78 -16.43 4.30
CA ALA A 193 8.94 -17.42 3.64
C ALA A 193 8.49 -18.54 4.59
N ALA A 194 9.41 -19.05 5.43
CA ALA A 194 9.10 -20.08 6.42
C ALA A 194 8.09 -19.60 7.48
N ARG A 195 8.18 -18.34 7.90
CA ARG A 195 7.21 -17.73 8.82
C ARG A 195 5.82 -17.58 8.20
N ALA A 196 5.76 -17.08 6.96
CA ALA A 196 4.51 -17.01 6.22
C ALA A 196 3.87 -18.39 6.05
N ALA A 197 4.65 -19.40 5.64
CA ALA A 197 4.17 -20.77 5.49
C ALA A 197 3.70 -21.38 6.83
N ARG A 198 4.35 -21.06 7.94
CA ARG A 198 3.92 -21.51 9.28
C ARG A 198 2.56 -20.93 9.67
N VAL A 199 2.32 -19.66 9.40
CA VAL A 199 1.01 -19.03 9.64
C VAL A 199 -0.05 -19.65 8.71
N VAL A 200 0.22 -19.79 7.41
CA VAL A 200 -0.70 -20.48 6.49
C VAL A 200 -1.09 -21.85 6.99
N ARG A 201 -0.11 -22.65 7.41
CA ARG A 201 -0.40 -23.98 7.97
C ARG A 201 -1.33 -23.91 9.17
N TYR A 202 -1.09 -22.96 10.09
CA TYR A 202 -1.94 -22.76 11.26
C TYR A 202 -3.38 -22.36 10.85
N LEU A 203 -3.51 -21.47 9.89
CA LEU A 203 -4.83 -21.03 9.38
C LEU A 203 -5.62 -22.17 8.72
N VAL A 204 -4.93 -23.14 8.08
CA VAL A 204 -5.56 -24.33 7.51
C VAL A 204 -5.96 -25.33 8.61
N GLU A 205 -4.97 -25.71 9.46
CA GLU A 205 -5.13 -26.81 10.43
C GLU A 205 -6.06 -26.43 11.59
N GLU A 206 -5.91 -25.22 12.12
CA GLU A 206 -6.64 -24.75 13.32
C GLU A 206 -7.72 -23.72 12.99
N GLY A 207 -7.51 -22.89 11.94
CA GLY A 207 -8.47 -21.89 11.52
C GLY A 207 -9.55 -22.40 10.56
N GLY A 208 -9.40 -23.61 10.01
CA GLY A 208 -10.34 -24.22 9.07
C GLY A 208 -10.48 -23.44 7.74
N ILE A 209 -9.51 -22.61 7.37
CA ILE A 209 -9.52 -21.85 6.12
C ILE A 209 -9.08 -22.77 4.99
N GLU A 210 -9.86 -22.80 3.90
CA GLU A 210 -9.51 -23.60 2.72
C GLU A 210 -8.15 -23.18 2.15
N GLY A 211 -7.25 -24.13 1.93
CA GLY A 211 -5.91 -23.89 1.40
C GLY A 211 -5.90 -23.19 0.05
N THR A 212 -6.93 -23.37 -0.77
CA THR A 212 -7.11 -22.69 -2.07
C THR A 212 -7.24 -21.18 -1.96
N ARG A 213 -7.64 -20.66 -0.80
CA ARG A 213 -7.73 -19.22 -0.49
C ARG A 213 -6.40 -18.63 -0.01
N LEU A 214 -5.43 -19.45 0.35
CA LEU A 214 -4.24 -19.04 1.07
C LEU A 214 -2.99 -19.09 0.17
N SER A 215 -2.15 -18.08 0.29
CA SER A 215 -0.82 -18.06 -0.34
C SER A 215 0.20 -17.58 0.69
N ALA A 216 1.41 -18.17 0.67
CA ALA A 216 2.55 -17.77 1.51
C ALA A 216 3.62 -17.10 0.66
N VAL A 217 4.08 -15.92 1.07
CA VAL A 217 5.11 -15.14 0.36
C VAL A 217 6.17 -14.67 1.35
N GLY A 218 7.44 -14.93 1.06
CA GLY A 218 8.56 -14.33 1.77
C GLY A 218 9.05 -13.09 1.03
N LEU A 219 9.18 -11.97 1.71
CA LEU A 219 9.58 -10.69 1.12
C LEU A 219 10.87 -10.12 1.72
N ALA A 220 11.45 -10.80 2.71
CA ALA A 220 12.65 -10.34 3.40
C ALA A 220 12.51 -8.85 3.85
N ASP A 221 13.53 -8.05 3.61
CA ASP A 221 13.61 -6.61 3.92
C ASP A 221 13.21 -5.69 2.76
N THR A 222 12.69 -6.26 1.65
CA THR A 222 12.44 -5.52 0.40
C THR A 222 11.23 -4.57 0.46
N ARG A 223 10.35 -4.74 1.46
CA ARG A 223 9.15 -3.90 1.66
C ARG A 223 9.04 -3.43 3.11
N PRO A 224 9.93 -2.54 3.56
CA PRO A 224 9.87 -2.01 4.92
C PRO A 224 8.64 -1.12 5.10
N LEU A 225 8.03 -1.14 6.30
CA LEU A 225 6.99 -0.18 6.69
C LEU A 225 7.57 1.20 6.97
N VAL A 226 8.74 1.20 7.57
CA VAL A 226 9.52 2.38 7.93
C VAL A 226 10.98 2.12 7.61
N GLU A 227 11.76 3.16 7.37
CA GLU A 227 13.19 3.03 7.11
C GLU A 227 13.91 2.37 8.30
N ASN A 228 14.84 1.44 8.05
CA ASN A 228 15.58 0.69 9.08
C ASN A 228 16.69 1.56 9.70
N THR A 229 16.36 2.53 10.53
CA THR A 229 17.33 3.46 11.14
C THR A 229 17.78 3.03 12.51
N ASP A 230 16.90 2.48 13.31
CA ASP A 230 17.13 2.06 14.69
C ASP A 230 16.41 0.74 15.02
N GLU A 231 16.54 0.25 16.26
CA GLU A 231 15.94 -1.01 16.67
C GLU A 231 14.40 -0.96 16.69
N ASN A 232 13.80 0.18 17.03
CA ASN A 232 12.33 0.30 17.06
C ASN A 232 11.75 0.23 15.64
N THR A 233 12.42 0.88 14.69
CA THR A 233 12.03 0.83 13.26
C THR A 233 12.24 -0.56 12.66
N ARG A 234 13.32 -1.25 13.02
CA ARG A 234 13.54 -2.65 12.63
C ARG A 234 12.49 -3.57 13.23
N GLU A 235 12.14 -3.39 14.51
CA GLU A 235 11.08 -4.17 15.14
C GLU A 235 9.73 -4.01 14.43
N ALA A 236 9.38 -2.81 14.00
CA ALA A 236 8.18 -2.56 13.20
C ALA A 236 8.21 -3.26 11.83
N ASN A 237 9.40 -3.43 11.25
CA ASN A 237 9.58 -4.11 9.98
C ASN A 237 9.53 -5.64 10.12
N ARG A 238 9.98 -6.21 11.25
CA ARG A 238 9.88 -7.65 11.54
C ARG A 238 8.45 -8.06 11.85
N ARG A 239 7.73 -8.55 10.85
CA ARG A 239 6.30 -8.86 10.94
C ARG A 239 5.87 -9.95 9.97
N VAL A 240 4.70 -10.53 10.23
CA VAL A 240 3.94 -11.28 9.25
C VAL A 240 2.64 -10.54 9.00
N GLN A 241 2.21 -10.42 7.75
CA GLN A 241 0.98 -9.74 7.36
C GLN A 241 0.03 -10.72 6.67
N LEU A 242 -1.26 -10.63 7.01
CA LEU A 242 -2.33 -11.31 6.30
C LEU A 242 -3.04 -10.24 5.47
N VAL A 243 -2.88 -10.30 4.16
CA VAL A 243 -3.53 -9.40 3.22
C VAL A 243 -4.81 -10.05 2.73
N ILE A 244 -5.94 -9.54 3.19
CA ILE A 244 -7.27 -9.96 2.73
C ILE A 244 -7.55 -9.18 1.46
N VAL A 245 -7.50 -9.88 0.33
CA VAL A 245 -7.67 -9.25 -0.97
C VAL A 245 -9.15 -8.97 -1.21
N THR A 246 -9.47 -7.71 -1.40
CA THR A 246 -10.84 -7.27 -1.69
C THR A 246 -10.95 -6.91 -3.17
N GLU A 247 -11.90 -7.53 -3.89
CA GLU A 247 -12.14 -7.17 -5.29
C GLU A 247 -12.68 -5.73 -5.34
N ALA A 248 -12.26 -4.97 -6.36
CA ALA A 248 -12.92 -3.71 -6.66
C ALA A 248 -14.40 -4.00 -6.97
N ALA A 249 -15.30 -3.17 -6.46
CA ALA A 249 -16.68 -3.23 -6.90
C ALA A 249 -16.73 -2.93 -8.40
N ASP A 250 -17.27 -3.85 -9.19
CA ASP A 250 -17.54 -3.66 -10.62
C ASP A 250 -18.49 -2.47 -10.86
#